data_f719f0bcfba4e183776464e5573352f5
#
_entry.id   f719f0bcfba4e183776464e5573352f5
#
_cell.length_a   1.000
_cell.length_b   1.000
_cell.length_c   1.000
_cell.angle_alpha   90.00
_cell.angle_beta   90.00
_cell.angle_gamma   90.00
#
_symmetry.space_group_name_H-M   'P 1'
#
loop_
_entity.id
_entity.type
_entity.pdbx_description
1 polymer ?
#
loop_
_entity_poly.entity_id
_entity_poly.type
_entity_poly.pdbx_seq_one_letter_code
_entity_poly.pdbx_strand_id
1 'polypeptide(L)'
;MTKVSTITPCYNMSKYMEGFLDNLSTQTHKDLEIVLDHNDPSDDEVKLVEEYTEQHDNIFHIQVEGLDPIGISMNRCIEFATGDYLCIWNVDDLRTPDSIEVMAKALDENPDVDFVYGNYTIVPNFGGTQGQYVDETGRENELTTGMILGPFFMFRKSIIERSGVFDEQLIQGADYDLALRLAFNGKGCLLYTSPSPRD
;
A
#
# COMPACT_ATOMS: atom_id res chain seq x y z
N MET A 1 -9.53 12.05 11.66
CA MET A 1 -9.33 10.93 10.72
C MET A 1 -8.33 9.99 11.35
N THR A 2 -8.50 8.71 11.20
CA THR A 2 -7.58 7.71 11.74
C THR A 2 -6.27 7.73 10.96
N LYS A 3 -5.13 7.63 11.64
CA LYS A 3 -3.82 7.66 10.99
C LYS A 3 -3.58 6.42 10.15
N VAL A 4 -3.10 6.61 8.92
CA VAL A 4 -2.73 5.56 7.98
C VAL A 4 -1.22 5.55 7.79
N SER A 5 -0.59 4.39 7.90
CA SER A 5 0.81 4.19 7.49
C SER A 5 0.87 3.31 6.26
N THR A 6 1.71 3.67 5.29
CA THR A 6 1.98 2.79 4.17
C THR A 6 3.12 1.83 4.47
N ILE A 7 3.05 0.65 3.88
CA ILE A 7 4.14 -0.32 3.79
C ILE A 7 4.71 -0.17 2.38
N THR A 8 5.86 0.48 2.27
CA THR A 8 6.45 0.89 0.99
C THR A 8 7.88 0.34 0.84
N PRO A 9 8.03 -0.93 0.45
CA PRO A 9 9.34 -1.48 0.11
C PRO A 9 9.81 -0.88 -1.21
N CYS A 10 11.09 -0.54 -1.29
CA CYS A 10 11.69 0.10 -2.47
C CYS A 10 13.06 -0.49 -2.77
N TYR A 11 13.29 -0.88 -4.02
CA TYR A 11 14.57 -1.30 -4.55
C TYR A 11 14.62 -1.04 -6.04
N ASN A 12 15.64 -0.28 -6.49
CA ASN A 12 15.87 0.02 -7.91
C ASN A 12 14.64 0.66 -8.61
N MET A 13 14.04 1.66 -7.95
CA MET A 13 12.80 2.32 -8.38
C MET A 13 13.00 3.76 -8.86
N SER A 14 14.25 4.17 -9.21
CA SER A 14 14.60 5.54 -9.65
C SER A 14 13.64 6.09 -10.71
N LYS A 15 13.23 5.23 -11.65
CA LYS A 15 12.32 5.59 -12.74
C LYS A 15 10.94 6.04 -12.27
N TYR A 16 10.50 5.59 -11.11
CA TYR A 16 9.14 5.79 -10.60
C TYR A 16 9.10 6.77 -9.41
N MET A 17 10.25 6.98 -8.76
CA MET A 17 10.33 7.72 -7.49
C MET A 17 9.72 9.11 -7.57
N GLU A 18 10.08 9.91 -8.58
CA GLU A 18 9.53 11.26 -8.76
C GLU A 18 7.99 11.24 -8.87
N GLY A 19 7.44 10.39 -9.75
CA GLY A 19 6.00 10.29 -9.93
C GLY A 19 5.27 9.71 -8.71
N PHE A 20 5.91 8.85 -7.94
CA PHE A 20 5.39 8.37 -6.67
C PHE A 20 5.29 9.51 -5.64
N LEU A 21 6.36 10.30 -5.45
CA LEU A 21 6.38 11.44 -4.54
C LEU A 21 5.35 12.52 -4.93
N ASP A 22 5.24 12.81 -6.23
CA ASP A 22 4.20 13.69 -6.76
C ASP A 22 2.80 13.16 -6.41
N ASN A 23 2.57 11.86 -6.58
CA ASN A 23 1.28 11.25 -6.28
C ASN A 23 0.94 11.27 -4.78
N LEU A 24 1.94 11.14 -3.90
CA LEU A 24 1.76 11.31 -2.45
C LEU A 24 1.24 12.70 -2.11
N SER A 25 1.79 13.75 -2.73
CA SER A 25 1.39 15.14 -2.48
C SER A 25 -0.07 15.43 -2.85
N THR A 26 -0.64 14.65 -3.78
CA THR A 26 -2.03 14.81 -4.22
C THR A 26 -3.06 14.22 -3.26
N GLN A 27 -2.65 13.41 -2.28
CA GLN A 27 -3.59 12.68 -1.42
C GLN A 27 -4.40 13.63 -0.52
N THR A 28 -5.71 13.38 -0.45
CA THR A 28 -6.64 14.19 0.36
C THR A 28 -6.60 13.80 1.84
N HIS A 29 -6.24 12.55 2.15
CA HIS A 29 -6.07 12.07 3.53
C HIS A 29 -4.84 12.73 4.17
N LYS A 30 -5.04 13.54 5.21
CA LYS A 30 -3.95 14.37 5.77
C LYS A 30 -3.12 13.67 6.85
N ASP A 31 -3.68 12.67 7.52
CA ASP A 31 -2.97 11.90 8.56
C ASP A 31 -2.36 10.63 7.95
N LEU A 32 -1.50 10.84 6.95
CA LEU A 32 -0.84 9.81 6.14
C LEU A 32 0.66 9.80 6.43
N GLU A 33 1.17 8.67 6.88
CA GLU A 33 2.58 8.38 7.08
C GLU A 33 3.06 7.38 6.03
N ILE A 34 4.18 7.67 5.42
CA ILE A 34 4.83 6.79 4.45
C ILE A 34 6.04 6.15 5.15
N VAL A 35 6.01 4.84 5.33
CA VAL A 35 7.20 4.11 5.81
C VAL A 35 7.89 3.52 4.59
N LEU A 36 8.92 4.21 4.13
CA LEU A 36 9.70 3.87 2.95
C LEU A 36 10.93 3.06 3.35
N ASP A 37 10.92 1.76 3.13
CA ASP A 37 12.05 0.87 3.32
C ASP A 37 12.83 0.75 2.00
N HIS A 38 13.93 1.50 1.91
CA HIS A 38 14.68 1.71 0.68
C HIS A 38 15.97 0.90 0.70
N ASN A 39 15.95 -0.21 -0.02
CA ASN A 39 17.06 -1.13 -0.12
C ASN A 39 18.02 -0.66 -1.21
N ASP A 40 19.32 -0.54 -0.86
CA ASP A 40 20.41 -0.14 -1.74
C ASP A 40 20.09 1.10 -2.60
N PRO A 41 19.62 2.22 -1.96
CA PRO A 41 19.21 3.39 -2.72
C PRO A 41 20.41 4.05 -3.42
N SER A 42 20.19 4.53 -4.65
CA SER A 42 21.14 5.42 -5.30
C SER A 42 21.12 6.82 -4.69
N ASP A 43 22.22 7.56 -4.81
CA ASP A 43 22.32 8.94 -4.34
C ASP A 43 21.22 9.84 -4.94
N ASP A 44 20.83 9.60 -6.21
CA ASP A 44 19.77 10.36 -6.87
C ASP A 44 18.38 10.05 -6.27
N GLU A 45 18.09 8.79 -5.91
CA GLU A 45 16.86 8.41 -5.23
C GLU A 45 16.78 9.01 -3.82
N VAL A 46 17.87 8.96 -3.06
CA VAL A 46 17.94 9.57 -1.73
C VAL A 46 17.66 11.07 -1.84
N LYS A 47 18.31 11.74 -2.78
CA LYS A 47 18.12 13.17 -2.99
C LYS A 47 16.68 13.56 -3.31
N LEU A 48 15.99 12.79 -4.15
CA LEU A 48 14.56 13.02 -4.46
C LEU A 48 13.70 12.94 -3.20
N VAL A 49 13.94 11.95 -2.33
CA VAL A 49 13.21 11.81 -1.06
C VAL A 49 13.54 12.95 -0.11
N GLU A 50 14.80 13.37 -0.02
CA GLU A 50 15.24 14.52 0.81
C GLU A 50 14.56 15.82 0.34
N GLU A 51 14.57 16.12 -0.96
CA GLU A 51 13.90 17.28 -1.54
C GLU A 51 12.39 17.30 -1.25
N TYR A 52 11.75 16.13 -1.28
CA TYR A 52 10.34 16.00 -0.90
C TYR A 52 10.14 16.29 0.59
N THR A 53 11.00 15.75 1.46
CA THR A 53 10.87 15.89 2.92
C THR A 53 11.18 17.31 3.42
N GLU A 54 11.84 18.16 2.63
CA GLU A 54 11.95 19.60 2.94
C GLU A 54 10.60 20.31 3.01
N GLN A 55 9.58 19.80 2.30
CA GLN A 55 8.25 20.39 2.22
C GLN A 55 7.16 19.55 2.92
N HIS A 56 7.46 18.30 3.21
CA HIS A 56 6.52 17.31 3.76
C HIS A 56 7.20 16.49 4.85
N ASP A 57 6.57 16.37 6.01
CA ASP A 57 7.08 15.65 7.18
C ASP A 57 6.47 14.25 7.36
N ASN A 58 5.90 13.71 6.29
CA ASN A 58 5.10 12.48 6.33
C ASN A 58 5.84 11.22 5.84
N ILE A 59 7.12 11.30 5.48
CA ILE A 59 7.95 10.13 5.10
C ILE A 59 8.90 9.76 6.22
N PHE A 60 8.80 8.51 6.66
CA PHE A 60 9.83 7.86 7.46
C PHE A 60 10.71 7.02 6.52
N HIS A 61 11.89 7.56 6.17
CA HIS A 61 12.81 6.98 5.19
C HIS A 61 13.85 6.10 5.89
N ILE A 62 13.77 4.79 5.65
CA ILE A 62 14.72 3.78 6.14
C ILE A 62 15.64 3.42 4.97
N GLN A 63 16.93 3.74 5.09
CA GLN A 63 17.94 3.36 4.10
C GLN A 63 18.62 2.08 4.56
N VAL A 64 18.65 1.07 3.68
CA VAL A 64 19.22 -0.25 3.95
C VAL A 64 20.37 -0.50 2.99
N GLU A 65 21.53 -0.89 3.49
CA GLU A 65 22.66 -1.31 2.66
C GLU A 65 22.40 -2.72 2.10
N GLY A 66 22.41 -2.86 0.77
CA GLY A 66 22.11 -4.10 0.07
C GLY A 66 20.62 -4.38 -0.10
N LEU A 67 20.30 -5.61 -0.52
CA LEU A 67 18.93 -6.05 -0.84
C LEU A 67 18.45 -7.10 0.16
N ASP A 68 17.45 -6.77 0.94
CA ASP A 68 16.70 -7.70 1.77
C ASP A 68 15.57 -8.40 0.98
N PRO A 69 15.18 -9.62 1.37
CA PRO A 69 13.93 -10.23 0.90
C PRO A 69 12.73 -9.32 1.16
N ILE A 70 11.78 -9.32 0.24
CA ILE A 70 10.61 -8.42 0.27
C ILE A 70 9.82 -8.50 1.59
N GLY A 71 9.68 -9.71 2.16
CA GLY A 71 8.99 -9.91 3.44
C GLY A 71 9.68 -9.21 4.61
N ILE A 72 11.02 -9.20 4.64
CA ILE A 72 11.81 -8.48 5.66
C ILE A 72 11.58 -6.98 5.53
N SER A 73 11.67 -6.44 4.31
CA SER A 73 11.43 -5.03 4.02
C SER A 73 10.02 -4.59 4.44
N MET A 74 8.99 -5.37 4.08
CA MET A 74 7.61 -5.11 4.48
C MET A 74 7.40 -5.19 6.00
N ASN A 75 8.02 -6.16 6.69
CA ASN A 75 7.93 -6.28 8.14
C ASN A 75 8.59 -5.12 8.86
N ARG A 76 9.72 -4.64 8.34
CA ARG A 76 10.37 -3.43 8.86
C ARG A 76 9.47 -2.21 8.73
N CYS A 77 8.75 -2.07 7.60
CA CYS A 77 7.73 -1.03 7.48
C CYS A 77 6.63 -1.16 8.55
N ILE A 78 6.13 -2.38 8.83
CA ILE A 78 5.11 -2.61 9.88
C ILE A 78 5.65 -2.23 11.26
N GLU A 79 6.90 -2.54 11.56
CA GLU A 79 7.54 -2.25 12.85
C GLU A 79 7.59 -0.74 13.11
N PHE A 80 7.98 0.05 12.10
CA PHE A 80 8.10 1.49 12.22
C PHE A 80 6.78 2.25 12.01
N ALA A 81 5.76 1.63 11.42
CA ALA A 81 4.45 2.23 11.20
C ALA A 81 3.79 2.64 12.52
N THR A 82 3.30 3.86 12.61
CA THR A 82 2.62 4.40 13.80
C THR A 82 1.11 4.55 13.62
N GLY A 83 0.59 4.34 12.40
CA GLY A 83 -0.84 4.41 12.09
C GLY A 83 -1.64 3.23 12.62
N ASP A 84 -2.92 3.45 12.84
CA ASP A 84 -3.89 2.43 13.22
C ASP A 84 -4.30 1.56 12.02
N TYR A 85 -4.17 2.11 10.80
CA TYR A 85 -4.40 1.41 9.54
C TYR A 85 -3.10 1.30 8.76
N LEU A 86 -2.93 0.15 8.10
CA LEU A 86 -1.79 -0.14 7.24
C LEU A 86 -2.28 -0.39 5.81
N CYS A 87 -1.55 0.11 4.82
CA CYS A 87 -1.78 -0.26 3.43
C CYS A 87 -0.46 -0.45 2.68
N ILE A 88 -0.42 -1.42 1.76
CA ILE A 88 0.72 -1.58 0.87
C ILE A 88 0.62 -0.49 -0.21
N TRP A 89 1.73 0.21 -0.45
CA TRP A 89 1.84 1.15 -1.57
C TRP A 89 3.23 1.05 -2.19
N ASN A 90 3.32 0.35 -3.29
CA ASN A 90 4.56 0.20 -4.03
C ASN A 90 4.89 1.48 -4.82
N VAL A 91 6.17 1.75 -5.01
CA VAL A 91 6.65 2.98 -5.69
C VAL A 91 6.21 3.06 -7.17
N ASP A 92 5.92 1.91 -7.79
CA ASP A 92 5.44 1.82 -9.18
C ASP A 92 3.90 1.83 -9.33
N ASP A 93 3.18 2.03 -8.23
CA ASP A 93 1.72 2.14 -8.21
C ASP A 93 1.27 3.59 -7.99
N LEU A 94 0.26 4.04 -8.74
CA LEU A 94 -0.38 5.34 -8.53
C LEU A 94 -1.78 5.18 -7.93
N ARG A 95 -2.14 6.11 -7.05
CA ARG A 95 -3.44 6.15 -6.39
C ARG A 95 -4.25 7.36 -6.82
N THR A 96 -5.58 7.21 -6.87
CA THR A 96 -6.45 8.38 -6.97
C THR A 96 -6.29 9.26 -5.72
N PRO A 97 -6.45 10.58 -5.83
CA PRO A 97 -6.21 11.50 -4.70
C PRO A 97 -6.99 11.17 -3.43
N ASP A 98 -8.15 10.56 -3.55
CA ASP A 98 -9.07 10.22 -2.46
C ASP A 98 -8.99 8.76 -1.99
N SER A 99 -8.17 7.92 -2.60
CA SER A 99 -8.19 6.47 -2.35
C SER A 99 -7.90 6.11 -0.88
N ILE A 100 -6.91 6.74 -0.27
CA ILE A 100 -6.57 6.52 1.14
C ILE A 100 -7.70 7.00 2.06
N GLU A 101 -8.27 8.18 1.78
CA GLU A 101 -9.37 8.75 2.55
C GLU A 101 -10.62 7.86 2.51
N VAL A 102 -10.99 7.38 1.33
CA VAL A 102 -12.16 6.49 1.15
C VAL A 102 -11.97 5.17 1.90
N MET A 103 -10.79 4.56 1.82
CA MET A 103 -10.49 3.32 2.53
C MET A 103 -10.49 3.49 4.04
N ALA A 104 -9.83 4.54 4.55
CA ALA A 104 -9.81 4.85 5.98
C ALA A 104 -11.20 5.12 6.53
N LYS A 105 -12.00 5.92 5.81
CA LYS A 105 -13.40 6.20 6.15
C LYS A 105 -14.25 4.93 6.20
N ALA A 106 -14.07 4.03 5.24
CA ALA A 106 -14.80 2.76 5.23
C ALA A 106 -14.49 1.90 6.46
N LEU A 107 -13.23 1.86 6.90
CA LEU A 107 -12.87 1.21 8.16
C LEU A 107 -13.43 1.95 9.38
N ASP A 108 -13.37 3.29 9.42
CA ASP A 108 -13.92 4.09 10.52
C ASP A 108 -15.42 3.86 10.71
N GLU A 109 -16.18 3.78 9.60
CA GLU A 109 -17.64 3.60 9.61
C GLU A 109 -18.07 2.14 9.88
N ASN A 110 -17.17 1.16 9.71
CA ASN A 110 -17.44 -0.26 9.88
C ASN A 110 -16.47 -0.91 10.87
N PRO A 111 -16.65 -0.73 12.19
CA PRO A 111 -15.72 -1.20 13.21
C PRO A 111 -15.58 -2.73 13.29
N ASP A 112 -16.52 -3.47 12.71
CA ASP A 112 -16.50 -4.92 12.60
C ASP A 112 -15.76 -5.44 11.36
N VAL A 113 -15.30 -4.53 10.48
CA VAL A 113 -14.49 -4.84 9.29
C VAL A 113 -13.02 -4.66 9.62
N ASP A 114 -12.19 -5.65 9.30
CA ASP A 114 -10.76 -5.65 9.58
C ASP A 114 -9.92 -5.15 8.41
N PHE A 115 -10.39 -5.34 7.17
CA PHE A 115 -9.69 -4.88 5.97
C PHE A 115 -10.64 -4.50 4.84
N VAL A 116 -10.19 -3.59 3.98
CA VAL A 116 -10.91 -3.11 2.80
C VAL A 116 -10.00 -3.18 1.59
N TYR A 117 -10.58 -3.41 0.42
CA TYR A 117 -9.87 -3.43 -0.86
C TYR A 117 -10.74 -2.82 -1.95
N GLY A 118 -10.16 -2.50 -3.09
CA GLY A 118 -10.85 -1.80 -4.16
C GLY A 118 -10.46 -2.29 -5.54
N ASN A 119 -11.23 -1.86 -6.52
CA ASN A 119 -10.94 -2.08 -7.93
C ASN A 119 -9.72 -1.28 -8.37
N TYR A 120 -9.05 -1.71 -9.43
CA TYR A 120 -7.84 -1.06 -9.93
C TYR A 120 -7.74 -1.14 -11.46
N THR A 121 -6.81 -0.39 -12.03
CA THR A 121 -6.55 -0.41 -13.46
C THR A 121 -5.09 -0.77 -13.72
N ILE A 122 -4.88 -1.83 -14.50
CA ILE A 122 -3.54 -2.19 -14.98
C ILE A 122 -3.23 -1.34 -16.20
N VAL A 123 -2.21 -0.50 -16.09
CA VAL A 123 -1.76 0.37 -17.19
C VAL A 123 -0.44 -0.13 -17.77
N PRO A 124 -0.23 -0.05 -19.09
CA PRO A 124 1.00 -0.53 -19.71
C PRO A 124 2.22 0.35 -19.42
N ASN A 125 2.00 1.61 -19.03
CA ASN A 125 3.05 2.56 -18.70
C ASN A 125 2.68 3.32 -17.44
N PHE A 126 3.67 3.57 -16.59
CA PHE A 126 3.51 4.37 -15.39
C PHE A 126 2.95 5.77 -15.73
N GLY A 127 1.96 6.23 -14.97
CA GLY A 127 1.24 7.47 -15.25
C GLY A 127 0.24 7.39 -16.41
N GLY A 128 0.07 6.22 -17.03
CA GLY A 128 -0.93 6.02 -18.07
C GLY A 128 -2.36 6.09 -17.54
N THR A 129 -3.28 6.59 -18.37
CA THR A 129 -4.72 6.69 -18.04
C THR A 129 -5.56 5.64 -18.74
N GLN A 130 -4.98 4.93 -19.70
CA GLN A 130 -5.67 3.88 -20.45
C GLN A 130 -5.10 2.51 -20.07
N GLY A 131 -5.96 1.60 -19.66
CA GLY A 131 -5.54 0.28 -19.21
C GLY A 131 -6.71 -0.69 -19.08
N GLN A 132 -6.41 -1.87 -18.53
CA GLN A 132 -7.41 -2.87 -18.21
C GLN A 132 -7.96 -2.60 -16.82
N TYR A 133 -9.23 -2.22 -16.74
CA TYR A 133 -9.93 -2.14 -15.46
C TYR A 133 -10.18 -3.54 -14.90
N VAL A 134 -9.83 -3.73 -13.63
CA VAL A 134 -10.06 -4.96 -12.90
C VAL A 134 -11.14 -4.70 -11.86
N ASP A 135 -12.28 -5.37 -12.06
CA ASP A 135 -13.42 -5.30 -11.16
C ASP A 135 -13.42 -6.56 -10.28
N GLU A 136 -13.23 -6.36 -8.99
CA GLU A 136 -13.21 -7.44 -7.99
C GLU A 136 -14.59 -7.68 -7.36
N THR A 137 -15.64 -7.00 -7.88
CA THR A 137 -17.02 -7.12 -7.39
C THR A 137 -17.54 -8.56 -7.49
N GLY A 138 -18.05 -9.08 -6.39
CA GLY A 138 -18.64 -10.42 -6.34
C GLY A 138 -17.65 -11.57 -6.31
N ARG A 139 -16.36 -11.26 -6.17
CA ARG A 139 -15.28 -12.25 -6.14
C ARG A 139 -14.78 -12.59 -4.74
N GLU A 140 -15.45 -12.16 -3.69
CA GLU A 140 -15.04 -12.30 -2.28
C GLU A 140 -14.73 -13.75 -1.88
N ASN A 141 -15.37 -14.72 -2.54
CA ASN A 141 -15.17 -16.16 -2.31
C ASN A 141 -14.01 -16.75 -3.14
N GLU A 142 -13.36 -15.96 -4.01
CA GLU A 142 -12.31 -16.44 -4.91
C GLU A 142 -10.90 -16.21 -4.38
N LEU A 143 -10.74 -15.64 -3.18
CA LEU A 143 -9.42 -15.33 -2.61
C LEU A 143 -8.49 -16.54 -2.53
N THR A 144 -9.05 -17.74 -2.34
CA THR A 144 -8.27 -19.00 -2.34
C THR A 144 -7.78 -19.42 -3.73
N THR A 145 -8.26 -18.78 -4.79
CA THR A 145 -7.90 -19.08 -6.18
C THR A 145 -7.04 -18.01 -6.84
N GLY A 146 -6.90 -16.84 -6.18
CA GLY A 146 -6.09 -15.73 -6.69
C GLY A 146 -6.09 -14.53 -5.75
N MET A 147 -5.17 -13.60 -6.02
CA MET A 147 -5.01 -12.35 -5.28
C MET A 147 -6.09 -11.34 -5.70
N ILE A 148 -7.29 -11.47 -5.14
CA ILE A 148 -8.40 -10.55 -5.42
C ILE A 148 -8.30 -9.22 -4.67
N LEU A 149 -7.49 -9.13 -3.60
CA LEU A 149 -7.29 -7.85 -2.90
C LEU A 149 -6.50 -6.86 -3.75
N GLY A 150 -5.81 -7.34 -4.80
CA GLY A 150 -5.00 -6.52 -5.68
C GLY A 150 -3.88 -5.77 -4.96
N PRO A 151 -3.33 -4.73 -5.58
CA PRO A 151 -2.31 -3.88 -4.94
C PRO A 151 -2.93 -2.86 -3.97
N PHE A 152 -4.27 -2.80 -3.90
CA PHE A 152 -5.03 -1.76 -3.21
C PHE A 152 -5.84 -2.33 -2.06
N PHE A 153 -5.19 -2.72 -0.98
CA PHE A 153 -5.91 -3.04 0.24
C PHE A 153 -5.34 -2.32 1.45
N MET A 154 -6.21 -2.04 2.40
CA MET A 154 -5.90 -1.41 3.68
C MET A 154 -6.48 -2.27 4.79
N PHE A 155 -5.78 -2.39 5.91
CA PHE A 155 -6.22 -3.21 7.02
C PHE A 155 -5.89 -2.54 8.36
N ARG A 156 -6.65 -2.92 9.41
CA ARG A 156 -6.36 -2.48 10.77
C ARG A 156 -5.03 -3.08 11.24
N LYS A 157 -4.14 -2.27 11.80
CA LYS A 157 -2.87 -2.77 12.35
C LYS A 157 -3.10 -3.85 13.41
N SER A 158 -4.18 -3.74 14.19
CA SER A 158 -4.53 -4.71 15.23
C SER A 158 -4.79 -6.15 14.74
N ILE A 159 -5.12 -6.35 13.45
CA ILE A 159 -5.33 -7.71 12.92
C ILE A 159 -4.01 -8.50 12.83
N ILE A 160 -2.87 -7.82 12.81
CA ILE A 160 -1.53 -8.45 12.79
C ILE A 160 -1.33 -9.37 14.01
N GLU A 161 -1.91 -9.04 15.15
CA GLU A 161 -1.84 -9.90 16.34
C GLU A 161 -2.44 -11.30 16.11
N ARG A 162 -3.42 -11.42 15.21
CA ARG A 162 -4.10 -12.68 14.86
C ARG A 162 -3.55 -13.33 13.59
N SER A 163 -3.19 -12.50 12.62
CA SER A 163 -2.78 -12.96 11.28
C SER A 163 -1.26 -13.12 11.15
N GLY A 164 -0.49 -12.52 12.06
CA GLY A 164 0.96 -12.43 11.94
C GLY A 164 1.38 -11.39 10.89
N VAL A 165 2.68 -11.21 10.75
CA VAL A 165 3.33 -10.33 9.76
C VAL A 165 3.62 -11.08 8.46
N PHE A 166 4.31 -10.48 7.50
CA PHE A 166 4.71 -11.18 6.27
C PHE A 166 5.63 -12.37 6.57
N ASP A 167 5.48 -13.46 5.82
CA ASP A 167 6.40 -14.60 5.91
C ASP A 167 7.70 -14.26 5.15
N GLU A 168 8.78 -14.08 5.90
CA GLU A 168 10.09 -13.70 5.38
C GLU A 168 10.79 -14.79 4.56
N GLN A 169 10.28 -16.04 4.61
CA GLN A 169 10.79 -17.14 3.83
C GLN A 169 10.24 -17.16 2.40
N LEU A 170 9.17 -16.41 2.14
CA LEU A 170 8.56 -16.33 0.82
C LEU A 170 9.34 -15.33 -0.07
N ILE A 171 9.90 -15.83 -1.16
CA ILE A 171 10.57 -15.01 -2.17
C ILE A 171 9.56 -14.26 -3.04
N GLN A 172 8.38 -14.85 -3.24
CA GLN A 172 7.27 -14.29 -4.01
C GLN A 172 5.94 -14.61 -3.31
N GLY A 173 4.93 -13.74 -3.48
CA GLY A 173 3.59 -13.96 -2.97
C GLY A 173 3.43 -13.78 -1.46
N ALA A 174 4.37 -13.11 -0.79
CA ALA A 174 4.24 -12.78 0.63
C ALA A 174 3.02 -11.90 0.91
N ASP A 175 2.65 -11.03 -0.01
CA ASP A 175 1.45 -10.22 0.00
C ASP A 175 0.18 -11.08 -0.11
N TYR A 176 0.19 -12.08 -0.99
CA TYR A 176 -0.94 -13.01 -1.13
C TYR A 176 -1.10 -13.93 0.08
N ASP A 177 0.00 -14.43 0.64
CA ASP A 177 -0.02 -15.20 1.89
C ASP A 177 -0.63 -14.37 3.04
N LEU A 178 -0.18 -13.12 3.21
CA LEU A 178 -0.76 -12.24 4.22
C LEU A 178 -2.25 -11.99 3.93
N ALA A 179 -2.64 -11.73 2.68
CA ALA A 179 -4.03 -11.52 2.30
C ALA A 179 -4.92 -12.70 2.67
N LEU A 180 -4.46 -13.95 2.44
CA LEU A 180 -5.16 -15.17 2.86
C LEU A 180 -5.32 -15.23 4.38
N ARG A 181 -4.27 -14.93 5.14
CA ARG A 181 -4.32 -14.93 6.61
C ARG A 181 -5.21 -13.82 7.16
N LEU A 182 -5.23 -12.65 6.53
CA LEU A 182 -6.17 -11.56 6.87
C LEU A 182 -7.61 -12.01 6.65
N ALA A 183 -7.92 -12.60 5.49
CA ALA A 183 -9.26 -13.08 5.18
C ALA A 183 -9.72 -14.24 6.06
N PHE A 184 -8.79 -15.12 6.49
CA PHE A 184 -9.11 -16.24 7.36
C PHE A 184 -9.36 -15.80 8.81
N ASN A 185 -8.63 -14.80 9.30
CA ASN A 185 -8.67 -14.33 10.69
C ASN A 185 -9.52 -13.07 10.91
N GLY A 186 -9.97 -12.43 9.83
CA GLY A 186 -10.68 -11.16 9.87
C GLY A 186 -11.90 -11.13 8.96
N LYS A 187 -12.52 -9.96 8.90
CA LYS A 187 -13.65 -9.65 8.05
C LYS A 187 -13.25 -8.56 7.05
N GLY A 188 -13.31 -8.89 5.77
CA GLY A 188 -13.04 -7.95 4.68
C GLY A 188 -14.29 -7.28 4.13
N CYS A 189 -14.10 -6.17 3.43
CA CYS A 189 -15.13 -5.48 2.67
C CYS A 189 -14.54 -4.92 1.37
N LEU A 190 -15.21 -5.17 0.26
CA LEU A 190 -14.91 -4.54 -1.02
C LEU A 190 -15.49 -3.13 -1.07
N LEU A 191 -14.68 -2.16 -1.45
CA LEU A 191 -15.14 -0.80 -1.72
C LEU A 191 -15.50 -0.66 -3.21
N TYR A 192 -16.77 -0.41 -3.48
CA TYR A 192 -17.29 -0.24 -4.84
C TYR A 192 -16.89 1.08 -5.51
N THR A 193 -16.26 1.99 -4.78
CA THR A 193 -15.93 3.31 -5.29
C THR A 193 -14.43 3.58 -5.25
N SER A 194 -13.73 3.12 -6.29
CA SER A 194 -12.69 3.97 -6.85
C SER A 194 -13.31 4.58 -8.10
N PRO A 195 -13.57 5.87 -8.15
CA PRO A 195 -13.90 6.49 -9.42
C PRO A 195 -12.68 6.32 -10.31
N SER A 196 -12.80 5.41 -11.29
CA SER A 196 -11.99 5.54 -12.48
C SER A 196 -12.17 6.98 -12.97
N PRO A 197 -11.12 7.70 -13.36
CA PRO A 197 -11.29 9.00 -13.97
C PRO A 197 -12.13 8.81 -15.23
N ARG A 198 -13.45 8.99 -15.08
CA ARG A 198 -14.38 9.18 -16.18
C ARG A 198 -14.85 10.62 -16.07
N ASP A 199 -14.52 11.32 -17.10
CA ASP A 199 -14.86 12.69 -17.53
C ASP A 199 -13.86 13.76 -17.11
#